data_bc413923a63347d844c4917a1e8046f1
#
_entry.id   bc413923a63347d844c4917a1e8046f1
#
_cell.length_a   1.000
_cell.length_b   1.000
_cell.length_c   1.000
_cell.angle_alpha   90.00
_cell.angle_beta   90.00
_cell.angle_gamma   90.00
#
_symmetry.space_group_name_H-M   'P 1'
#
loop_
_entity.id
_entity.type
_entity.pdbx_description
1 polymer ?
#
loop_
_entity_poly.entity_id
_entity_poly.type
_entity_poly.pdbx_seq_one_letter_code
_entity_poly.pdbx_strand_id
1 'polypeptide(L)'
;DLAFVLPIKDKAENQTKRVFPHVPRTSSEKPMKPQALDEVVSLGKLGRNLYRQSTLKKGWVNAVIEKPRRYFVTENTDPGTPVFDSNSNWLGVVVYKMDRGRPTSVVTLPAEDIDEIAEQVRSRNR
;
A
#
# COMPACT_ATOMS: atom_id res chain seq x y z
N ASP A 1 9.90 -4.69 -1.97
CA ASP A 1 9.53 -5.96 -1.33
C ASP A 1 8.30 -5.77 -0.46
N LEU A 2 7.31 -6.68 -0.59
CA LEU A 2 6.14 -6.75 0.28
C LEU A 2 6.27 -7.96 1.20
N ALA A 3 5.94 -7.77 2.49
CA ALA A 3 5.88 -8.85 3.45
C ALA A 3 4.44 -8.97 3.98
N PHE A 4 3.93 -10.20 4.02
CA PHE A 4 2.64 -10.53 4.63
C PHE A 4 2.89 -11.19 5.97
N VAL A 5 2.32 -10.61 7.02
CA VAL A 5 2.42 -11.15 8.39
C VAL A 5 1.10 -11.83 8.72
N LEU A 6 1.17 -13.11 9.06
CA LEU A 6 0.02 -13.88 9.52
C LEU A 6 0.09 -14.04 11.04
N PRO A 7 -1.05 -14.00 11.75
CA PRO A 7 -1.08 -14.33 13.17
C PRO A 7 -0.60 -15.76 13.38
N ILE A 8 0.27 -15.98 14.38
CA ILE A 8 0.66 -17.32 14.80
C ILE A 8 -0.61 -17.99 15.37
N LYS A 9 -0.92 -19.18 14.89
CA LYS A 9 -1.99 -20.01 15.45
C LYS A 9 -1.51 -20.55 16.79
N ASP A 10 -1.93 -19.95 17.89
CA ASP A 10 -1.70 -20.52 19.21
C ASP A 10 -2.48 -21.83 19.35
N LYS A 11 -1.82 -22.86 19.91
CA LYS A 11 -2.44 -24.16 20.14
C LYS A 11 -3.47 -24.19 21.28
N ALA A 12 -3.72 -23.05 21.92
CA ALA A 12 -4.67 -22.95 23.02
C ALA A 12 -6.10 -22.76 22.50
N GLU A 13 -7.00 -23.63 22.91
CA GLU A 13 -8.40 -23.73 22.51
C GLU A 13 -9.30 -22.52 22.85
N ASN A 14 -8.77 -21.48 23.49
CA ASN A 14 -9.51 -20.28 23.89
C ASN A 14 -9.06 -19.04 23.11
N GLN A 15 -9.08 -19.13 21.79
CA GLN A 15 -8.83 -17.94 20.98
C GLN A 15 -10.06 -17.04 20.92
N THR A 16 -10.08 -16.02 21.76
CA THR A 16 -10.85 -14.81 21.45
C THR A 16 -10.38 -14.32 20.08
N LYS A 17 -11.25 -14.38 19.09
CA LYS A 17 -10.98 -13.95 17.71
C LYS A 17 -10.52 -12.50 17.77
N ARG A 18 -9.21 -12.24 17.73
CA ARG A 18 -8.67 -10.89 17.74
C ARG A 18 -9.08 -10.20 16.45
N VAL A 19 -9.92 -9.20 16.58
CA VAL A 19 -10.29 -8.32 15.46
C VAL A 19 -9.24 -7.24 15.39
N PHE A 20 -8.48 -7.22 14.29
CA PHE A 20 -7.54 -6.13 14.02
C PHE A 20 -8.29 -4.99 13.33
N PRO A 21 -8.18 -3.76 13.85
CA PRO A 21 -8.74 -2.61 13.16
C PRO A 21 -8.08 -2.48 11.77
N HIS A 22 -8.87 -2.27 10.76
CA HIS A 22 -8.41 -2.10 9.38
C HIS A 22 -9.18 -0.96 8.72
N VAL A 23 -8.57 -0.37 7.74
CA VAL A 23 -9.27 0.60 6.88
C VAL A 23 -10.21 -0.20 5.98
N PRO A 24 -11.53 0.03 6.07
CA PRO A 24 -12.47 -0.66 5.20
C PRO A 24 -12.16 -0.28 3.75
N ARG A 25 -12.11 -1.28 2.88
CA ARG A 25 -12.04 -1.02 1.44
C ARG A 25 -13.36 -0.39 1.03
N THR A 26 -13.31 0.82 0.57
CA THR A 26 -14.41 1.37 -0.20
C THR A 26 -14.47 0.57 -1.49
N SER A 27 -15.45 -0.33 -1.58
CA SER A 27 -15.74 -1.06 -2.81
C SER A 27 -16.35 -0.10 -3.82
N SER A 28 -15.53 0.74 -4.44
CA SER A 28 -15.94 1.30 -5.70
C SER A 28 -15.90 0.14 -6.70
N GLU A 29 -17.02 -0.19 -7.30
CA GLU A 29 -17.17 -1.29 -8.26
C GLU A 29 -16.27 -1.16 -9.50
N LYS A 30 -15.55 -0.06 -9.62
CA LYS A 30 -14.55 0.16 -10.68
C LYS A 30 -13.21 0.52 -10.06
N PRO A 31 -12.15 -0.25 -10.37
CA PRO A 31 -10.81 0.15 -9.99
C PRO A 31 -10.53 1.54 -10.55
N MET A 32 -10.20 2.47 -9.66
CA MET A 32 -9.78 3.80 -10.10
C MET A 32 -8.50 3.67 -10.91
N LYS A 33 -8.52 4.30 -12.08
CA LYS A 33 -7.33 4.44 -12.94
C LYS A 33 -6.79 5.85 -12.74
N PRO A 34 -5.85 6.05 -11.82
CA PRO A 34 -5.25 7.36 -11.64
C PRO A 34 -4.56 7.81 -12.92
N GLN A 35 -4.64 9.10 -13.19
CA GLN A 35 -4.01 9.76 -14.31
C GLN A 35 -2.94 10.73 -13.81
N ALA A 36 -2.06 11.14 -14.70
CA ALA A 36 -1.10 12.19 -14.37
C ALA A 36 -1.83 13.47 -13.92
N LEU A 37 -1.31 14.10 -12.87
CA LEU A 37 -1.86 15.28 -12.20
C LEU A 37 -3.05 15.01 -11.26
N ASP A 38 -3.50 13.76 -11.11
CA ASP A 38 -4.47 13.43 -10.07
C ASP A 38 -3.84 13.65 -8.68
N GLU A 39 -4.62 14.25 -7.80
CA GLU A 39 -4.22 14.51 -6.43
C GLU A 39 -4.19 13.24 -5.60
N VAL A 40 -3.14 13.08 -4.79
CA VAL A 40 -2.98 11.95 -3.89
C VAL A 40 -2.63 12.41 -2.47
N VAL A 41 -2.99 11.58 -1.50
CA VAL A 41 -2.66 11.75 -0.09
C VAL A 41 -1.96 10.50 0.41
N SER A 42 -0.81 10.65 1.06
CA SER A 42 -0.13 9.55 1.75
C SER A 42 -0.18 9.72 3.25
N LEU A 43 -0.32 8.59 3.95
CA LEU A 43 -0.35 8.52 5.41
C LEU A 43 0.98 7.96 5.90
N GLY A 44 1.58 8.62 6.87
CA GLY A 44 2.84 8.18 7.45
C GLY A 44 2.92 8.40 8.95
N LYS A 45 4.08 8.09 9.50
CA LYS A 45 4.44 8.41 10.88
C LYS A 45 5.83 9.01 10.92
N LEU A 46 5.98 10.03 11.74
CA LEU A 46 7.25 10.66 12.02
C LEU A 46 8.17 9.73 12.84
N GLY A 47 9.45 10.06 12.90
CA GLY A 47 10.43 9.32 13.66
C GLY A 47 10.18 9.32 15.19
N ARG A 48 10.95 8.52 15.93
CA ARG A 48 10.85 8.42 17.40
C ARG A 48 11.06 9.77 18.11
N ASN A 49 11.98 10.57 17.60
CA ASN A 49 12.29 11.92 18.09
C ASN A 49 11.10 12.90 17.99
N LEU A 50 10.11 12.58 17.16
CA LEU A 50 8.87 13.32 17.01
C LEU A 50 7.65 12.51 17.48
N TYR A 51 7.87 11.64 18.47
CA TYR A 51 6.84 10.85 19.15
C TYR A 51 5.98 9.99 18.23
N ARG A 52 6.48 9.64 17.04
CA ARG A 52 5.76 8.87 16.03
C ARG A 52 4.39 9.48 15.67
N GLN A 53 4.30 10.80 15.68
CA GLN A 53 3.08 11.50 15.27
C GLN A 53 2.66 11.08 13.87
N SER A 54 1.35 10.92 13.66
CA SER A 54 0.79 10.67 12.34
C SER A 54 1.00 11.88 11.44
N THR A 55 1.32 11.63 10.18
CA THR A 55 1.53 12.69 9.18
C THR A 55 0.72 12.41 7.93
N LEU A 56 0.27 13.47 7.32
CA LEU A 56 -0.39 13.49 6.02
C LEU A 56 0.51 14.26 5.05
N LYS A 57 0.74 13.68 3.89
CA LYS A 57 1.42 14.36 2.79
C LYS A 57 0.51 14.39 1.59
N LYS A 58 0.38 15.55 0.98
CA LYS A 58 -0.34 15.77 -0.25
C LYS A 58 0.65 15.84 -1.41
N GLY A 59 0.32 15.19 -2.50
CA GLY A 59 1.12 15.17 -3.72
C GLY A 59 0.24 14.91 -4.94
N TRP A 60 0.89 14.55 -6.03
CA TRP A 60 0.23 14.24 -7.32
C TRP A 60 0.79 12.98 -7.93
N VAL A 61 0.03 12.40 -8.84
CA VAL A 61 0.51 11.37 -9.75
C VAL A 61 1.32 12.06 -10.85
N ASN A 62 2.63 11.85 -10.88
CA ASN A 62 3.51 12.44 -11.88
C ASN A 62 3.50 11.63 -13.19
N ALA A 63 3.36 10.31 -13.08
CA ALA A 63 3.30 9.43 -14.23
C ALA A 63 2.59 8.12 -13.91
N VAL A 64 2.00 7.53 -14.95
CA VAL A 64 1.47 6.17 -14.93
C VAL A 64 2.31 5.31 -15.87
N ILE A 65 2.92 4.27 -15.37
CA ILE A 65 3.70 3.30 -16.13
C ILE A 65 2.83 2.07 -16.35
N GLU A 66 2.55 1.73 -17.60
CA GLU A 66 1.66 0.61 -17.92
C GLU A 66 2.41 -0.71 -18.20
N LYS A 67 3.64 -0.64 -18.64
CA LYS A 67 4.43 -1.83 -19.03
C LYS A 67 5.84 -1.80 -18.43
N PRO A 68 6.43 -2.96 -18.10
CA PRO A 68 5.88 -4.33 -18.18
C PRO A 68 4.84 -4.64 -17.10
N ARG A 69 4.78 -3.85 -16.03
CA ARG A 69 3.82 -3.88 -14.94
C ARG A 69 3.34 -2.47 -14.66
N ARG A 70 2.09 -2.32 -14.22
CA ARG A 70 1.58 -1.01 -13.83
C ARG A 70 2.23 -0.52 -12.56
N TYR A 71 2.65 0.75 -12.57
CA TYR A 71 3.10 1.51 -11.42
C TYR A 71 2.65 2.95 -11.55
N PHE A 72 2.49 3.62 -10.41
CA PHE A 72 2.32 5.06 -10.37
C PHE A 72 3.60 5.70 -9.84
N VAL A 73 4.03 6.79 -10.43
CA VAL A 73 5.06 7.66 -9.86
C VAL A 73 4.32 8.78 -9.14
N THR A 74 4.41 8.80 -7.82
CA THR A 74 3.71 9.77 -6.97
C THR A 74 4.71 10.69 -6.30
N GLU A 75 4.39 11.96 -6.28
CA GLU A 75 5.19 12.98 -5.63
C GLU A 75 4.89 13.05 -4.12
N ASN A 76 5.89 13.50 -3.36
CA ASN A 76 5.77 13.76 -1.92
C ASN A 76 5.26 12.57 -1.09
N THR A 77 5.70 11.37 -1.45
CA THR A 77 5.35 10.11 -0.77
C THR A 77 6.61 9.41 -0.27
N ASP A 78 6.49 8.66 0.82
CA ASP A 78 7.61 7.90 1.40
C ASP A 78 7.43 6.40 1.17
N PRO A 79 8.51 5.64 0.96
CA PRO A 79 8.45 4.19 0.86
C PRO A 79 7.81 3.55 2.11
N GLY A 80 6.92 2.58 1.88
CA GLY A 80 6.17 1.89 2.93
C GLY A 80 4.87 2.59 3.35
N THR A 81 4.53 3.73 2.75
CA THR A 81 3.28 4.45 3.07
C THR A 81 2.15 4.11 2.10
N PRO A 82 0.90 4.00 2.59
CA PRO A 82 -0.26 3.87 1.73
C PRO A 82 -0.59 5.21 1.06
N VAL A 83 -1.08 5.12 -0.16
CA VAL A 83 -1.50 6.25 -0.99
C VAL A 83 -2.99 6.15 -1.30
N PHE A 84 -3.68 7.25 -1.15
CA PHE A 84 -5.12 7.41 -1.40
C PHE A 84 -5.37 8.53 -2.40
N ASP A 85 -6.48 8.46 -3.11
CA ASP A 85 -6.97 9.59 -3.90
C ASP A 85 -7.74 10.61 -3.04
N SER A 86 -8.21 11.69 -3.67
CA SER A 86 -9.01 12.73 -3.02
C SER A 86 -10.36 12.23 -2.47
N ASN A 87 -10.84 11.08 -2.95
CA ASN A 87 -12.08 10.44 -2.50
C ASN A 87 -11.84 9.36 -1.43
N SER A 88 -10.63 9.29 -0.88
CA SER A 88 -10.22 8.28 0.10
C SER A 88 -10.19 6.85 -0.44
N ASN A 89 -10.15 6.65 -1.76
CA ASN A 89 -9.92 5.32 -2.32
C ASN A 89 -8.44 4.97 -2.23
N TRP A 90 -8.15 3.76 -1.79
CA TRP A 90 -6.78 3.27 -1.69
C TRP A 90 -6.21 2.97 -3.08
N LEU A 91 -5.16 3.69 -3.46
CA LEU A 91 -4.48 3.53 -4.74
C LEU A 91 -3.36 2.49 -4.71
N GLY A 92 -2.72 2.31 -3.56
CA GLY A 92 -1.62 1.38 -3.41
C GLY A 92 -0.65 1.73 -2.28
N VAL A 93 0.55 1.18 -2.36
CA VAL A 93 1.62 1.39 -1.38
C VAL A 93 2.89 1.81 -2.10
N VAL A 94 3.59 2.78 -1.52
CA VAL A 94 4.88 3.24 -2.03
C VAL A 94 5.96 2.19 -1.74
N VAL A 95 6.68 1.78 -2.77
CA VAL A 95 7.72 0.76 -2.69
C VAL A 95 8.98 1.19 -3.44
N TYR A 96 10.11 0.57 -3.09
CA TYR A 96 11.29 0.64 -3.94
C TYR A 96 11.16 -0.33 -5.11
N LYS A 97 11.30 0.17 -6.32
CA LYS A 97 11.54 -0.68 -7.48
C LYS A 97 12.99 -1.13 -7.45
N MET A 98 13.19 -2.43 -7.46
CA MET A 98 14.51 -3.05 -7.43
C MET A 98 14.94 -3.44 -8.84
N ASP A 99 16.19 -3.18 -9.19
CA ASP A 99 16.85 -3.74 -10.36
C ASP A 99 18.15 -4.42 -9.93
N ARG A 100 18.32 -5.69 -10.25
CA ARG A 100 19.48 -6.53 -9.89
C ARG A 100 19.86 -6.42 -8.41
N GLY A 101 18.87 -6.35 -7.53
CA GLY A 101 19.06 -6.26 -6.08
C GLY A 101 19.37 -4.86 -5.56
N ARG A 102 19.32 -3.83 -6.40
CA ARG A 102 19.53 -2.43 -5.99
C ARG A 102 18.25 -1.61 -6.16
N PRO A 103 17.91 -0.74 -5.20
CA PRO A 103 16.79 0.17 -5.36
C PRO A 103 17.11 1.20 -6.45
N THR A 104 16.25 1.30 -7.46
CA THR A 104 16.45 2.21 -8.60
C THR A 104 15.47 3.37 -8.60
N SER A 105 14.27 3.16 -8.10
CA SER A 105 13.22 4.16 -8.13
C SER A 105 12.24 3.94 -7.00
N VAL A 106 11.54 5.01 -6.61
CA VAL A 106 10.39 4.95 -5.72
C VAL A 106 9.12 4.99 -6.58
N VAL A 107 8.24 4.04 -6.40
CA VAL A 107 7.00 3.92 -7.17
C VAL A 107 5.86 3.48 -6.25
N THR A 108 4.63 3.77 -6.63
CA THR A 108 3.44 3.23 -5.95
C THR A 108 2.99 1.97 -6.66
N LEU A 109 3.01 0.86 -5.94
CA LEU A 109 2.47 -0.42 -6.39
C LEU A 109 0.94 -0.35 -6.27
N PRO A 110 0.18 -0.64 -7.36
CA PRO A 110 -1.27 -0.56 -7.33
C PRO A 110 -1.92 -1.47 -6.28
N ALA A 111 -3.01 -1.02 -5.70
CA ALA A 111 -3.78 -1.78 -4.72
C ALA A 111 -4.24 -3.14 -5.27
N GLU A 112 -4.63 -3.19 -6.54
CA GLU A 112 -5.05 -4.40 -7.25
C GLU A 112 -3.97 -5.48 -7.22
N ASP A 113 -2.72 -5.10 -7.52
CA ASP A 113 -1.58 -6.02 -7.50
C ASP A 113 -1.31 -6.57 -6.08
N ILE A 114 -1.47 -5.71 -5.07
CA ILE A 114 -1.29 -6.12 -3.67
C ILE A 114 -2.36 -7.12 -3.25
N ASP A 115 -3.59 -6.91 -3.69
CA ASP A 115 -4.70 -7.82 -3.42
C ASP A 115 -4.50 -9.18 -4.08
N GLU A 116 -4.07 -9.19 -5.33
CA GLU A 116 -3.76 -10.44 -6.05
C GLU A 116 -2.67 -11.22 -5.32
N ILE A 117 -1.60 -10.55 -4.90
CA ILE A 117 -0.52 -11.18 -4.14
C ILE A 117 -1.05 -11.71 -2.79
N ALA A 118 -1.89 -10.94 -2.10
CA ALA A 118 -2.48 -11.35 -0.83
C ALA A 118 -3.34 -12.61 -0.98
N GLU A 119 -4.15 -12.70 -2.03
CA GLU A 119 -4.95 -13.90 -2.32
C GLU A 119 -4.08 -15.11 -2.65
N GLN A 120 -3.00 -14.94 -3.39
CA GLN A 120 -2.03 -16.00 -3.65
C GLN A 120 -1.39 -16.51 -2.35
N VAL A 121 -1.04 -15.62 -1.42
CA VAL A 121 -0.49 -16.00 -0.11
C VAL A 121 -1.54 -16.75 0.73
N ARG A 122 -2.79 -16.29 0.74
CA ARG A 122 -3.88 -16.95 1.46
C ARG A 122 -4.16 -18.35 0.93
N SER A 123 -4.16 -18.52 -0.39
CA SER A 123 -4.42 -19.82 -1.02
C SER A 123 -3.35 -20.85 -0.71
N ARG A 124 -2.09 -20.44 -0.58
CA ARG A 124 -0.95 -21.32 -0.23
C ARG A 124 -0.93 -21.75 1.24
N ASN A 125 -1.60 -20.99 2.13
CA ASN A 125 -1.61 -21.24 3.57
C ASN A 125 -2.93 -21.86 4.07
N ARG A 126 -3.82 -22.21 3.17
CA ARG A 126 -5.02 -23.03 3.45
C ARG A 126 -4.70 -24.49 3.33
#